data_a71e7f8c2c217733f21ba4a9d02b27ef
#
_entry.id   a71e7f8c2c217733f21ba4a9d02b27ef
#
_cell.length_a   1.000
_cell.length_b   1.000
_cell.length_c   1.000
_cell.angle_alpha   90.00
_cell.angle_beta   90.00
_cell.angle_gamma   90.00
#
_symmetry.space_group_name_H-M   'P 1'
#
loop_
_entity.id
_entity.type
_entity.pdbx_description
1 polymer ?
#
loop_
_entity_poly.entity_id
_entity_poly.type
_entity_poly.pdbx_seq_one_letter_code
_entity_poly.pdbx_strand_id
1 'polypeptide(L)'
;MGDPLARLGRPLHGVDASPAMLDEAQATAAYTTLCEADIAQWAPTKPPALIFSNAALHWLAGHDTLLPRLAASLAKGGTLAVQVPHQNNAPSHRVWLSLMAEHFPGRYDPASGPAVLTPVEYHRLLAPLGTLSLWETDYYQVLEPTDGHPVRRFTEATFARPVLNVLDPAEQAHLIAAYETVMDHAYPKSANGSVLFPFRRLFFTLTV
;
A
#
# COMPACT_ATOMS: atom_id res chain seq x y z
N MET A 1 13.92 3.84 -3.08
CA MET A 1 13.18 4.61 -4.10
C MET A 1 13.90 5.88 -4.54
N GLY A 2 14.63 6.57 -3.66
CA GLY A 2 15.32 7.82 -3.99
C GLY A 2 16.28 7.73 -5.18
N ASP A 3 17.11 6.70 -5.25
CA ASP A 3 18.15 6.57 -6.27
C ASP A 3 17.65 6.62 -7.73
N PRO A 4 16.58 5.91 -8.13
CA PRO A 4 16.06 6.05 -9.48
C PRO A 4 15.53 7.45 -9.78
N LEU A 5 14.90 8.13 -8.81
CA LEU A 5 14.37 9.49 -8.99
C LEU A 5 15.50 10.54 -9.03
N ALA A 6 16.57 10.34 -8.27
CA ALA A 6 17.75 11.23 -8.29
C ALA A 6 18.39 11.31 -9.69
N ARG A 7 18.28 10.26 -10.52
CA ARG A 7 18.76 10.24 -11.91
C ARG A 7 18.05 11.24 -12.82
N LEU A 8 16.92 11.79 -12.40
CA LEU A 8 16.23 12.86 -13.14
C LEU A 8 16.99 14.19 -13.08
N GLY A 9 18.06 14.31 -12.26
CA GLY A 9 18.88 15.52 -12.14
C GLY A 9 18.13 16.73 -11.58
N ARG A 10 17.09 16.50 -10.78
CA ARG A 10 16.26 17.53 -10.12
C ARG A 10 16.38 17.42 -8.60
N PRO A 11 16.23 18.53 -7.85
CA PRO A 11 16.14 18.46 -6.40
C PRO A 11 15.03 17.47 -5.97
N LEU A 12 15.39 16.52 -5.10
CA LEU A 12 14.47 15.53 -4.58
C LEU A 12 14.21 15.82 -3.11
N HIS A 13 12.93 15.98 -2.75
CA HIS A 13 12.48 16.23 -1.38
C HIS A 13 11.67 15.00 -0.90
N GLY A 14 12.10 14.40 0.22
CA GLY A 14 11.40 13.28 0.84
C GLY A 14 10.50 13.74 1.98
N VAL A 15 9.32 13.14 2.07
CA VAL A 15 8.36 13.36 3.16
C VAL A 15 7.88 12.01 3.68
N ASP A 16 7.99 11.79 4.96
CA ASP A 16 7.47 10.60 5.64
C ASP A 16 7.09 10.97 7.08
N ALA A 17 6.12 10.27 7.66
CA ALA A 17 5.75 10.42 9.06
C ALA A 17 6.62 9.57 10.01
N SER A 18 7.42 8.65 9.46
CA SER A 18 8.28 7.74 10.23
C SER A 18 9.72 8.23 10.28
N PRO A 19 10.25 8.61 11.45
CA PRO A 19 11.67 8.94 11.60
C PRO A 19 12.61 7.84 11.09
N ALA A 20 12.29 6.57 11.35
CA ALA A 20 13.10 5.44 10.90
C ALA A 20 13.19 5.35 9.36
N MET A 21 12.09 5.64 8.65
CA MET A 21 12.10 5.70 7.18
C MET A 21 12.90 6.90 6.65
N LEU A 22 12.89 8.02 7.38
CA LEU A 22 13.70 9.19 7.03
C LEU A 22 15.19 8.94 7.28
N ASP A 23 15.56 8.21 8.33
CA ASP A 23 16.94 7.79 8.58
C ASP A 23 17.47 6.87 7.46
N GLU A 24 16.67 5.90 7.03
CA GLU A 24 17.00 5.06 5.87
C GLU A 24 17.13 5.89 4.57
N ALA A 25 16.22 6.84 4.35
CA ALA A 25 16.28 7.74 3.20
C ALA A 25 17.53 8.62 3.24
N GLN A 26 17.91 9.15 4.40
CA GLN A 26 19.13 9.94 4.60
C GLN A 26 20.39 9.14 4.22
N ALA A 27 20.43 7.87 4.57
CA ALA A 27 21.57 6.99 4.26
C ALA A 27 21.78 6.78 2.75
N THR A 28 20.75 6.99 1.92
CA THR A 28 20.88 6.88 0.45
C THR A 28 21.58 8.07 -0.19
N ALA A 29 21.69 9.20 0.51
CA ALA A 29 22.21 10.48 -0.01
C ALA A 29 21.54 10.99 -1.31
N ALA A 30 20.33 10.47 -1.63
CA ALA A 30 19.60 10.80 -2.86
C ALA A 30 18.74 12.07 -2.71
N TYR A 31 18.46 12.50 -1.48
CA TYR A 31 17.53 13.58 -1.20
C TYR A 31 18.22 14.90 -0.89
N THR A 32 17.69 15.99 -1.46
CA THR A 32 18.13 17.35 -1.15
C THR A 32 17.66 17.77 0.25
N THR A 33 16.44 17.40 0.60
CA THR A 33 15.87 17.61 1.95
C THR A 33 14.96 16.44 2.33
N LEU A 34 14.87 16.19 3.62
CA LEU A 34 13.93 15.26 4.23
C LEU A 34 13.06 16.02 5.24
N CYS A 35 11.78 15.72 5.29
CA CYS A 35 10.80 16.36 6.16
C CYS A 35 9.95 15.30 6.86
N GLU A 36 9.96 15.30 8.20
CA GLU A 36 9.01 14.53 8.98
C GLU A 36 7.67 15.25 8.97
N ALA A 37 6.69 14.65 8.31
CA ALA A 37 5.33 15.20 8.25
C ALA A 37 4.30 14.12 7.88
N ASP A 38 3.08 14.28 8.40
CA ASP A 38 1.91 13.55 7.94
C ASP A 38 1.46 14.09 6.58
N ILE A 39 1.52 13.26 5.54
CA ILE A 39 1.10 13.62 4.18
C ILE A 39 -0.38 14.06 4.11
N ALA A 40 -1.23 13.61 5.04
CA ALA A 40 -2.61 14.05 5.13
C ALA A 40 -2.72 15.56 5.44
N GLN A 41 -1.71 16.15 6.09
CA GLN A 41 -1.64 17.57 6.44
C GLN A 41 -0.56 18.32 5.67
N TRP A 42 0.37 17.61 5.05
CA TRP A 42 1.52 18.20 4.37
C TRP A 42 1.11 19.02 3.14
N ALA A 43 1.78 20.15 2.97
CA ALA A 43 1.72 20.96 1.76
C ALA A 43 3.13 21.43 1.36
N PRO A 44 3.48 21.43 0.07
CA PRO A 44 4.77 21.90 -0.38
C PRO A 44 4.89 23.44 -0.22
N THR A 45 6.06 23.93 0.14
CA THR A 45 6.33 25.39 0.23
C THR A 45 6.41 26.05 -1.16
N LYS A 46 6.71 25.27 -2.19
CA LYS A 46 6.72 25.70 -3.61
C LYS A 46 6.05 24.60 -4.43
N PRO A 47 5.23 24.95 -5.44
CA PRO A 47 4.60 23.96 -6.29
C PRO A 47 5.63 23.04 -6.96
N PRO A 48 5.62 21.72 -6.69
CA PRO A 48 6.54 20.78 -7.32
C PRO A 48 6.08 20.42 -8.74
N ALA A 49 7.02 20.09 -9.61
CA ALA A 49 6.71 19.54 -10.93
C ALA A 49 6.28 18.07 -10.87
N LEU A 50 6.65 17.34 -9.80
CA LEU A 50 6.29 15.95 -9.60
C LEU A 50 6.03 15.70 -8.12
N ILE A 51 4.89 15.07 -7.82
CA ILE A 51 4.65 14.36 -6.56
C ILE A 51 4.65 12.87 -6.89
N PHE A 52 5.55 12.12 -6.28
CA PHE A 52 5.68 10.68 -6.48
C PHE A 52 5.40 9.93 -5.17
N SER A 53 4.49 8.98 -5.21
CA SER A 53 4.15 8.13 -4.07
C SER A 53 4.14 6.66 -4.48
N ASN A 54 4.87 5.83 -3.74
CA ASN A 54 4.90 4.40 -3.96
C ASN A 54 4.65 3.65 -2.66
N ALA A 55 3.58 2.88 -2.62
CA ALA A 55 3.16 2.08 -1.47
C ALA A 55 3.13 2.87 -0.13
N ALA A 56 2.63 4.11 -0.19
CA ALA A 56 2.47 4.97 0.98
C ALA A 56 1.01 5.41 1.17
N LEU A 57 0.36 5.95 0.14
CA LEU A 57 -0.98 6.54 0.27
C LEU A 57 -2.07 5.54 0.65
N HIS A 58 -1.89 4.24 0.40
CA HIS A 58 -2.88 3.22 0.80
C HIS A 58 -3.10 3.11 2.32
N TRP A 59 -2.19 3.65 3.13
CA TRP A 59 -2.34 3.72 4.58
C TRP A 59 -3.20 4.90 5.06
N LEU A 60 -3.55 5.82 4.16
CA LEU A 60 -4.32 7.01 4.47
C LEU A 60 -5.76 6.84 4.02
N ALA A 61 -6.70 7.27 4.86
CA ALA A 61 -8.10 7.42 4.48
C ALA A 61 -8.35 8.74 3.73
N GLY A 62 -9.55 8.93 3.17
CA GLY A 62 -9.97 10.20 2.59
C GLY A 62 -9.27 10.54 1.28
N HIS A 63 -9.05 9.56 0.41
CA HIS A 63 -8.46 9.79 -0.92
C HIS A 63 -9.25 10.78 -1.77
N ASP A 64 -10.56 10.91 -1.54
CA ASP A 64 -11.47 11.87 -2.18
C ASP A 64 -11.11 13.34 -1.90
N THR A 65 -10.50 13.62 -0.76
CA THR A 65 -10.00 14.95 -0.40
C THR A 65 -8.49 15.06 -0.56
N LEU A 66 -7.74 14.03 -0.21
CA LEU A 66 -6.28 14.02 -0.25
C LEU A 66 -5.73 14.18 -1.66
N LEU A 67 -6.20 13.37 -2.63
CA LEU A 67 -5.65 13.38 -3.99
C LEU A 67 -5.93 14.66 -4.76
N PRO A 68 -7.15 15.26 -4.72
CA PRO A 68 -7.38 16.59 -5.29
C PRO A 68 -6.51 17.68 -4.66
N ARG A 69 -6.27 17.64 -3.34
CA ARG A 69 -5.40 18.59 -2.65
C ARG A 69 -3.93 18.45 -3.11
N LEU A 70 -3.43 17.23 -3.23
CA LEU A 70 -2.08 17.00 -3.75
C LEU A 70 -1.96 17.45 -5.22
N ALA A 71 -2.96 17.17 -6.05
CA ALA A 71 -2.99 17.62 -7.44
C ALA A 71 -2.98 19.15 -7.54
N ALA A 72 -3.80 19.84 -6.73
CA ALA A 72 -3.87 21.31 -6.71
C ALA A 72 -2.57 21.97 -6.20
N SER A 73 -1.71 21.24 -5.49
CA SER A 73 -0.42 21.75 -5.02
C SER A 73 0.70 21.70 -6.07
N LEU A 74 0.49 21.02 -7.20
CA LEU A 74 1.46 20.90 -8.29
C LEU A 74 1.65 22.22 -9.05
N ALA A 75 2.81 22.38 -9.65
CA ALA A 75 3.02 23.42 -10.65
C ALA A 75 2.18 23.11 -11.89
N LYS A 76 1.86 24.15 -12.67
CA LYS A 76 1.16 23.99 -13.96
C LYS A 76 1.94 23.02 -14.87
N GLY A 77 1.26 22.01 -15.39
CA GLY A 77 1.87 20.90 -16.13
C GLY A 77 2.59 19.89 -15.25
N GLY A 78 2.46 20.00 -13.92
CA GLY A 78 3.03 19.05 -12.97
C GLY A 78 2.26 17.72 -12.93
N THR A 79 2.92 16.68 -12.42
CA THR A 79 2.38 15.32 -12.41
C THR A 79 2.30 14.76 -11.00
N LEU A 80 1.16 14.19 -10.63
CA LEU A 80 0.99 13.30 -9.48
C LEU A 80 1.11 11.86 -9.98
N ALA A 81 2.15 11.15 -9.56
CA ALA A 81 2.42 9.76 -9.93
C ALA A 81 2.32 8.87 -8.68
N VAL A 82 1.38 7.95 -8.67
CA VAL A 82 1.05 7.12 -7.51
C VAL A 82 1.03 5.65 -7.87
N GLN A 83 1.57 4.84 -6.98
CA GLN A 83 1.40 3.40 -6.95
C GLN A 83 0.87 2.99 -5.57
N VAL A 84 -0.14 2.12 -5.56
CA VAL A 84 -0.65 1.48 -4.34
C VAL A 84 -0.82 -0.02 -4.55
N PRO A 85 -0.61 -0.85 -3.51
CA PRO A 85 -1.08 -2.23 -3.54
C PRO A 85 -2.60 -2.27 -3.75
N HIS A 86 -3.09 -3.18 -4.60
CA HIS A 86 -4.52 -3.34 -4.87
C HIS A 86 -4.95 -4.80 -4.65
N GLN A 87 -4.79 -5.26 -3.42
CA GLN A 87 -4.99 -6.65 -2.99
C GLN A 87 -6.20 -6.85 -2.08
N ASN A 88 -6.94 -5.79 -1.73
CA ASN A 88 -8.00 -5.85 -0.71
C ASN A 88 -9.06 -6.93 -1.03
N ASN A 89 -9.33 -7.19 -2.31
CA ASN A 89 -10.27 -8.22 -2.76
C ASN A 89 -9.63 -9.59 -3.04
N ALA A 90 -8.29 -9.69 -2.95
CA ALA A 90 -7.61 -10.97 -3.11
C ALA A 90 -7.86 -11.89 -1.90
N PRO A 91 -7.91 -13.22 -2.09
CA PRO A 91 -8.09 -14.17 -0.98
C PRO A 91 -7.10 -13.94 0.15
N SER A 92 -5.84 -13.64 -0.16
CA SER A 92 -4.76 -13.35 0.80
C SER A 92 -5.07 -12.21 1.79
N HIS A 93 -5.95 -11.28 1.45
CA HIS A 93 -6.34 -10.16 2.30
C HIS A 93 -7.77 -10.33 2.82
N ARG A 94 -8.70 -10.63 1.91
CA ARG A 94 -10.13 -10.72 2.25
C ARG A 94 -10.45 -11.80 3.27
N VAL A 95 -9.75 -12.95 3.21
CA VAL A 95 -10.03 -14.09 4.10
C VAL A 95 -9.75 -13.73 5.56
N TRP A 96 -8.72 -12.92 5.87
CA TRP A 96 -8.50 -12.43 7.22
C TRP A 96 -9.73 -11.71 7.80
N LEU A 97 -10.33 -10.81 7.02
CA LEU A 97 -11.50 -10.04 7.45
C LEU A 97 -12.74 -10.91 7.55
N SER A 98 -12.95 -11.85 6.63
CA SER A 98 -14.08 -12.76 6.64
C SER A 98 -14.05 -13.68 7.87
N LEU A 99 -12.91 -14.31 8.14
CA LEU A 99 -12.73 -15.18 9.31
C LEU A 99 -12.81 -14.39 10.61
N MET A 100 -12.29 -13.16 10.63
CA MET A 100 -12.42 -12.28 11.80
C MET A 100 -13.88 -11.95 12.10
N ALA A 101 -14.67 -11.63 11.07
CA ALA A 101 -16.10 -11.36 11.23
C ALA A 101 -16.90 -12.61 11.67
N GLU A 102 -16.47 -13.80 11.23
CA GLU A 102 -17.11 -15.09 11.56
C GLU A 102 -16.77 -15.55 12.98
N HIS A 103 -15.48 -15.58 13.35
CA HIS A 103 -15.02 -16.16 14.61
C HIS A 103 -15.00 -15.15 15.76
N PHE A 104 -14.79 -13.86 15.46
CA PHE A 104 -14.63 -12.79 16.45
C PHE A 104 -15.43 -11.54 16.07
N PRO A 105 -16.78 -11.63 15.98
CA PRO A 105 -17.61 -10.54 15.50
C PRO A 105 -17.45 -9.29 16.37
N GLY A 106 -17.30 -8.12 15.70
CA GLY A 106 -17.18 -6.82 16.36
C GLY A 106 -15.83 -6.51 17.01
N ARG A 107 -14.84 -7.43 16.96
CA ARG A 107 -13.50 -7.21 17.54
C ARG A 107 -12.58 -6.36 16.64
N TYR A 108 -12.88 -6.24 15.37
CA TYR A 108 -12.10 -5.48 14.39
C TYR A 108 -13.02 -4.72 13.44
N ASP A 109 -12.70 -3.46 13.19
CA ASP A 109 -13.37 -2.63 12.17
C ASP A 109 -12.63 -2.73 10.84
N PRO A 110 -13.20 -3.35 9.80
CA PRO A 110 -12.58 -3.44 8.48
C PRO A 110 -12.24 -2.08 7.85
N ALA A 111 -12.94 -1.00 8.24
CA ALA A 111 -12.68 0.35 7.74
C ALA A 111 -11.38 0.95 8.28
N SER A 112 -10.80 0.36 9.34
CA SER A 112 -9.49 0.77 9.88
C SER A 112 -8.29 0.26 9.06
N GLY A 113 -8.52 -0.59 8.05
CA GLY A 113 -7.51 -1.14 7.16
C GLY A 113 -7.12 -0.18 6.02
N PRO A 114 -6.25 -0.64 5.10
CA PRO A 114 -5.83 0.13 3.94
C PRO A 114 -7.01 0.64 3.10
N ALA A 115 -7.05 1.96 2.87
CA ALA A 115 -8.15 2.67 2.21
C ALA A 115 -7.89 2.89 0.71
N VAL A 116 -7.81 1.80 -0.06
CA VAL A 116 -7.59 1.87 -1.52
C VAL A 116 -8.93 1.86 -2.24
N LEU A 117 -9.16 2.87 -3.10
CA LEU A 117 -10.32 2.95 -3.96
C LEU A 117 -10.22 1.97 -5.12
N THR A 118 -11.35 1.60 -5.71
CA THR A 118 -11.39 0.85 -6.97
C THR A 118 -10.86 1.69 -8.15
N PRO A 119 -10.39 1.08 -9.24
CA PRO A 119 -9.99 1.82 -10.45
C PRO A 119 -11.07 2.77 -10.97
N VAL A 120 -12.34 2.37 -10.88
CA VAL A 120 -13.48 3.20 -11.31
C VAL A 120 -13.66 4.43 -10.43
N GLU A 121 -13.50 4.28 -9.11
CA GLU A 121 -13.58 5.40 -8.17
C GLU A 121 -12.41 6.36 -8.34
N TYR A 122 -11.17 5.86 -8.49
CA TYR A 122 -10.02 6.71 -8.83
C TYR A 122 -10.24 7.46 -10.15
N HIS A 123 -10.75 6.79 -11.19
CA HIS A 123 -11.04 7.45 -12.46
C HIS A 123 -12.06 8.58 -12.30
N ARG A 124 -13.17 8.33 -11.60
CA ARG A 124 -14.21 9.35 -11.35
C ARG A 124 -13.68 10.55 -10.58
N LEU A 125 -12.79 10.29 -9.62
CA LEU A 125 -12.20 11.33 -8.79
C LEU A 125 -11.17 12.18 -9.54
N LEU A 126 -10.31 11.55 -10.34
CA LEU A 126 -9.11 12.19 -10.87
C LEU A 126 -9.27 12.70 -12.32
N ALA A 127 -10.08 12.05 -13.16
CA ALA A 127 -10.25 12.48 -14.56
C ALA A 127 -10.72 13.93 -14.75
N PRO A 128 -11.56 14.51 -13.86
CA PRO A 128 -11.93 15.91 -13.95
C PRO A 128 -10.81 16.91 -13.65
N LEU A 129 -9.71 16.45 -13.03
CA LEU A 129 -8.63 17.32 -12.54
C LEU A 129 -7.51 17.53 -13.57
N GLY A 130 -7.43 16.72 -14.64
CA GLY A 130 -6.39 16.80 -15.63
C GLY A 130 -6.30 15.59 -16.55
N THR A 131 -5.14 15.39 -17.16
CA THR A 131 -4.88 14.23 -18.02
C THR A 131 -4.49 13.02 -17.16
N LEU A 132 -5.37 12.03 -17.11
CA LEU A 132 -5.21 10.82 -16.28
C LEU A 132 -4.78 9.62 -17.14
N SER A 133 -3.75 8.90 -16.69
CA SER A 133 -3.45 7.52 -17.08
C SER A 133 -3.57 6.63 -15.86
N LEU A 134 -4.30 5.51 -15.96
CA LEU A 134 -4.57 4.59 -14.85
C LEU A 134 -4.47 3.16 -15.35
N TRP A 135 -3.72 2.30 -14.64
CA TRP A 135 -3.55 0.88 -15.00
C TRP A 135 -3.25 0.01 -13.79
N GLU A 136 -3.42 -1.29 -13.97
CA GLU A 136 -3.02 -2.31 -12.99
C GLU A 136 -1.93 -3.21 -13.56
N THR A 137 -1.10 -3.75 -12.68
CA THR A 137 -0.08 -4.74 -13.03
C THR A 137 -0.06 -5.83 -11.97
N ASP A 138 -0.14 -7.07 -12.39
CA ASP A 138 0.11 -8.23 -11.53
C ASP A 138 1.58 -8.63 -11.62
N TYR A 139 2.25 -8.68 -10.46
CA TYR A 139 3.60 -9.21 -10.30
C TYR A 139 3.49 -10.60 -9.69
N TYR A 140 4.21 -11.54 -10.22
CA TYR A 140 4.29 -12.86 -9.62
C TYR A 140 5.57 -12.96 -8.79
N GLN A 141 5.42 -13.22 -7.50
CA GLN A 141 6.52 -13.40 -6.57
C GLN A 141 6.56 -14.86 -6.15
N VAL A 142 7.76 -15.44 -6.11
CA VAL A 142 7.95 -16.73 -5.44
C VAL A 142 8.15 -16.43 -3.97
N LEU A 143 7.18 -16.86 -3.16
CA LEU A 143 7.32 -16.84 -1.70
C LEU A 143 7.98 -18.14 -1.27
N GLU A 144 9.13 -18.02 -0.63
CA GLU A 144 9.92 -19.17 -0.19
C GLU A 144 9.20 -19.98 0.90
N PRO A 145 9.51 -21.27 1.04
CA PRO A 145 8.99 -22.10 2.11
C PRO A 145 9.27 -21.48 3.48
N THR A 146 8.26 -21.52 4.35
CA THR A 146 8.37 -21.02 5.72
C THR A 146 7.71 -22.01 6.69
N ASP A 147 7.86 -21.76 7.99
CA ASP A 147 6.99 -22.36 8.99
C ASP A 147 5.54 -21.82 8.79
N GLY A 148 4.60 -22.72 8.50
CA GLY A 148 3.24 -22.42 8.06
C GLY A 148 3.14 -22.08 6.58
N HIS A 149 2.04 -21.43 6.18
CA HIS A 149 1.79 -21.09 4.79
C HIS A 149 2.54 -19.80 4.38
N PRO A 150 3.32 -19.78 3.27
CA PRO A 150 4.09 -18.60 2.84
C PRO A 150 3.26 -17.32 2.69
N VAL A 151 2.03 -17.40 2.16
CA VAL A 151 1.13 -16.23 2.03
C VAL A 151 0.70 -15.72 3.40
N ARG A 152 0.52 -16.59 4.39
CA ARG A 152 0.22 -16.17 5.76
C ARG A 152 1.37 -15.34 6.32
N ARG A 153 2.60 -15.81 6.20
CA ARG A 153 3.79 -15.07 6.67
C ARG A 153 3.95 -13.73 5.98
N PHE A 154 3.69 -13.69 4.67
CA PHE A 154 3.75 -12.45 3.89
C PHE A 154 2.73 -11.41 4.36
N THR A 155 1.48 -11.82 4.61
CA THR A 155 0.41 -10.90 5.03
C THR A 155 0.41 -10.59 6.53
N GLU A 156 0.92 -11.48 7.37
CA GLU A 156 0.99 -11.33 8.83
C GLU A 156 1.78 -10.08 9.26
N ALA A 157 2.91 -9.82 8.60
CA ALA A 157 3.78 -8.70 8.93
C ALA A 157 3.21 -7.33 8.46
N THR A 158 2.19 -7.34 7.62
CA THR A 158 1.62 -6.15 6.98
C THR A 158 0.13 -6.02 7.25
N PHE A 159 -0.69 -6.51 6.32
CA PHE A 159 -2.15 -6.36 6.33
C PHE A 159 -2.84 -6.99 7.56
N ALA A 160 -2.42 -8.19 7.95
CA ALA A 160 -3.06 -8.91 9.06
C ALA A 160 -2.60 -8.44 10.44
N ARG A 161 -1.53 -7.68 10.54
CA ARG A 161 -0.99 -7.22 11.83
C ARG A 161 -2.03 -6.51 12.71
N PRO A 162 -2.80 -5.51 12.22
CA PRO A 162 -3.84 -4.88 13.01
C PRO A 162 -4.96 -5.84 13.42
N VAL A 163 -5.31 -6.81 12.55
CA VAL A 163 -6.33 -7.84 12.82
C VAL A 163 -5.88 -8.76 13.96
N LEU A 164 -4.63 -9.21 13.92
CA LEU A 164 -4.07 -10.11 14.94
C LEU A 164 -3.85 -9.40 16.28
N ASN A 165 -3.49 -8.13 16.28
CA ASN A 165 -3.19 -7.38 17.50
C ASN A 165 -4.39 -7.20 18.46
N VAL A 166 -5.63 -7.38 17.99
CA VAL A 166 -6.84 -7.30 18.84
C VAL A 166 -7.23 -8.65 19.46
N LEU A 167 -6.46 -9.71 19.19
CA LEU A 167 -6.70 -11.07 19.63
C LEU A 167 -5.65 -11.52 20.64
N ASP A 168 -6.06 -12.40 21.58
CA ASP A 168 -5.11 -13.08 22.45
C ASP A 168 -4.33 -14.18 21.70
N PRO A 169 -3.27 -14.77 22.28
CA PRO A 169 -2.45 -15.78 21.61
C PRO A 169 -3.21 -17.05 21.18
N ALA A 170 -4.23 -17.49 21.93
CA ALA A 170 -5.03 -18.68 21.58
C ALA A 170 -5.99 -18.35 20.42
N GLU A 171 -6.62 -17.20 20.46
CA GLU A 171 -7.48 -16.67 19.39
C GLU A 171 -6.68 -16.45 18.09
N GLN A 172 -5.46 -15.89 18.19
CA GLN A 172 -4.55 -15.74 17.04
C GLN A 172 -4.21 -17.10 16.41
N ALA A 173 -3.86 -18.09 17.22
CA ALA A 173 -3.54 -19.43 16.74
C ALA A 173 -4.74 -20.08 16.02
N HIS A 174 -5.96 -19.91 16.56
CA HIS A 174 -7.20 -20.36 15.95
C HIS A 174 -7.44 -19.69 14.58
N LEU A 175 -7.36 -18.35 14.53
CA LEU A 175 -7.58 -17.58 13.30
C LEU A 175 -6.53 -17.92 12.22
N ILE A 176 -5.26 -18.06 12.63
CA ILE A 176 -4.16 -18.44 11.72
C ILE A 176 -4.39 -19.84 11.13
N ALA A 177 -4.79 -20.82 11.92
CA ALA A 177 -5.06 -22.17 11.44
C ALA A 177 -6.21 -22.20 10.42
N ALA A 178 -7.31 -21.48 10.70
CA ALA A 178 -8.41 -21.34 9.77
C ALA A 178 -7.98 -20.64 8.48
N TYR A 179 -7.19 -19.57 8.57
CA TYR A 179 -6.65 -18.87 7.42
C TYR A 179 -5.76 -19.75 6.55
N GLU A 180 -4.81 -20.49 7.15
CA GLU A 180 -3.89 -21.37 6.41
C GLU A 180 -4.64 -22.48 5.66
N THR A 181 -5.71 -23.02 6.26
CA THR A 181 -6.58 -23.99 5.57
C THR A 181 -7.17 -23.43 4.27
N VAL A 182 -7.60 -22.17 4.27
CA VAL A 182 -8.11 -21.52 3.05
C VAL A 182 -6.98 -21.21 2.08
N MET A 183 -5.80 -20.79 2.58
CA MET A 183 -4.65 -20.47 1.73
C MET A 183 -4.08 -21.69 1.00
N ASP A 184 -4.09 -22.87 1.61
CA ASP A 184 -3.67 -24.12 0.94
C ASP A 184 -4.49 -24.42 -0.34
N HIS A 185 -5.73 -23.94 -0.39
CA HIS A 185 -6.59 -24.06 -1.58
C HIS A 185 -6.46 -22.87 -2.54
N ALA A 186 -6.39 -21.64 -2.01
CA ALA A 186 -6.36 -20.42 -2.81
C ALA A 186 -4.99 -20.19 -3.46
N TYR A 187 -3.92 -20.63 -2.81
CA TYR A 187 -2.52 -20.48 -3.24
C TYR A 187 -1.75 -21.77 -2.96
N PRO A 188 -1.96 -22.82 -3.76
CA PRO A 188 -1.36 -24.13 -3.50
C PRO A 188 0.17 -24.07 -3.50
N LYS A 189 0.78 -24.80 -2.57
CA LYS A 189 2.22 -24.94 -2.46
C LYS A 189 2.77 -25.80 -3.59
N SER A 190 3.91 -25.41 -4.16
CA SER A 190 4.72 -26.23 -5.05
C SER A 190 5.35 -27.42 -4.29
N ALA A 191 5.94 -28.38 -5.00
CA ALA A 191 6.56 -29.56 -4.40
C ALA A 191 7.69 -29.25 -3.42
N ASN A 192 8.36 -28.10 -3.58
CA ASN A 192 9.38 -27.60 -2.66
C ASN A 192 8.83 -26.74 -1.51
N GLY A 193 7.50 -26.58 -1.39
CA GLY A 193 6.85 -25.79 -0.36
C GLY A 193 6.73 -24.29 -0.67
N SER A 194 7.26 -23.81 -1.80
CA SER A 194 7.11 -22.40 -2.23
C SER A 194 5.71 -22.15 -2.81
N VAL A 195 5.33 -20.86 -2.86
CA VAL A 195 4.07 -20.41 -3.47
C VAL A 195 4.34 -19.35 -4.52
N LEU A 196 3.77 -19.51 -5.72
CA LEU A 196 3.75 -18.45 -6.71
C LEU A 196 2.59 -17.48 -6.38
N PHE A 197 2.93 -16.34 -5.84
CA PHE A 197 1.97 -15.36 -5.31
C PHE A 197 1.75 -14.21 -6.28
N PRO A 198 0.52 -14.02 -6.81
CA PRO A 198 0.17 -12.85 -7.61
C PRO A 198 0.00 -11.64 -6.69
N PHE A 199 0.73 -10.57 -6.97
CA PHE A 199 0.65 -9.31 -6.24
C PHE A 199 0.24 -8.19 -7.19
N ARG A 200 -1.02 -7.77 -7.09
CA ARG A 200 -1.58 -6.69 -7.91
C ARG A 200 -1.22 -5.34 -7.35
N ARG A 201 -0.83 -4.44 -8.24
CA ARG A 201 -0.60 -3.03 -7.95
C ARG A 201 -1.39 -2.16 -8.91
N LEU A 202 -1.97 -1.11 -8.38
CA LEU A 202 -2.63 -0.06 -9.15
C LEU A 202 -1.70 1.14 -9.26
N PHE A 203 -1.64 1.69 -10.45
CA PHE A 203 -0.84 2.85 -10.78
C PHE A 203 -1.72 3.92 -11.42
N PHE A 204 -1.41 5.17 -11.15
CA PHE A 204 -1.91 6.27 -11.97
C PHE A 204 -0.91 7.41 -12.06
N THR A 205 -1.00 8.15 -13.17
CA THR A 205 -0.39 9.46 -13.33
C THR A 205 -1.47 10.47 -13.71
N LEU A 206 -1.47 11.61 -13.02
CA LEU A 206 -2.36 12.73 -13.29
C LEU A 206 -1.51 13.97 -13.56
N THR A 207 -1.64 14.54 -14.77
CA THR A 207 -0.98 15.80 -15.14
C THR A 207 -2.00 16.93 -15.16
N VAL A 208 -1.74 18.01 -14.38
CA VAL A 208 -2.65 19.16 -14.17
C VAL A 208 -2.30 20.35 -15.05
#